data_1414c06122989ccdf614d0bf1cf0426d
#
_entry.id   1414c06122989ccdf614d0bf1cf0426d
#
_cell.length_a   1.000
_cell.length_b   1.000
_cell.length_c   1.000
_cell.angle_alpha   90.00
_cell.angle_beta   90.00
_cell.angle_gamma   90.00
#
_symmetry.space_group_name_H-M   'P 1'
#
loop_
_entity.id
_entity.type
_entity.pdbx_description
1 polymer ?
#
loop_
_entity_poly.entity_id
_entity_poly.type
_entity_poly.pdbx_seq_one_letter_code
_entity_poly.pdbx_strand_id
1 'polypeptide(L)'
;MNKKKYTIAQILPALNNGGVERGVVEISKALVDKNFRSIVISSGGYMVPQIIRNGGIHYELDVHTKNPLKWPKIRSELKSILESENVDLIHFCSRAPAWIGVPLGAILDIPIITSVHMRFRKSNFFKKYYNSILTKGNFIIAISKHIE
;
A
#
# COMPACT_ATOMS: atom_id res chain seq x y z
N MET A 1 1.25 9.64 -30.33
CA MET A 1 1.12 8.38 -29.57
C MET A 1 0.71 8.69 -28.14
N ASN A 2 -0.45 8.22 -27.72
CA ASN A 2 -0.81 8.28 -26.29
C ASN A 2 0.08 7.30 -25.53
N LYS A 3 1.02 7.81 -24.75
CA LYS A 3 1.78 6.97 -23.81
C LYS A 3 0.80 6.38 -22.79
N LYS A 4 0.83 5.07 -22.62
CA LYS A 4 0.06 4.39 -21.56
C LYS A 4 0.31 5.09 -20.22
N LYS A 5 -0.76 5.53 -19.57
CA LYS A 5 -0.68 6.10 -18.23
C LYS A 5 -0.70 4.96 -17.21
N TYR A 6 0.41 4.73 -16.53
CA TYR A 6 0.50 3.67 -15.52
C TYR A 6 -0.27 4.05 -14.26
N THR A 7 -0.91 3.07 -13.65
CA THR A 7 -1.67 3.20 -12.41
C THR A 7 -0.92 2.54 -11.26
N ILE A 8 -0.68 3.30 -10.20
CA ILE A 8 0.02 2.85 -9.00
C ILE A 8 -0.91 2.94 -7.81
N ALA A 9 -1.08 1.83 -7.10
CA ALA A 9 -1.88 1.75 -5.88
C ALA A 9 -0.98 1.71 -4.65
N GLN A 10 -1.10 2.70 -3.77
CA GLN A 10 -0.49 2.71 -2.44
C GLN A 10 -1.51 2.24 -1.40
N ILE A 11 -1.13 1.29 -0.56
CA ILE A 11 -2.03 0.67 0.42
C ILE A 11 -1.42 0.81 1.81
N LEU A 12 -2.18 1.45 2.71
CA LEU A 12 -1.79 1.72 4.09
C LEU A 12 -2.99 1.61 5.04
N PRO A 13 -2.78 1.46 6.36
CA PRO A 13 -3.88 1.28 7.32
C PRO A 13 -4.87 2.43 7.31
N ALA A 14 -4.40 3.66 7.48
CA ALA A 14 -5.22 4.86 7.59
C ALA A 14 -4.45 6.09 7.13
N LEU A 15 -5.15 7.17 6.82
CA LEU A 15 -4.60 8.47 6.41
C LEU A 15 -4.81 9.53 7.50
N ASN A 16 -4.38 9.21 8.71
CA ASN A 16 -4.45 10.13 9.85
C ASN A 16 -3.21 11.03 9.92
N ASN A 17 -2.53 11.09 11.03
CA ASN A 17 -1.39 11.99 11.24
C ASN A 17 -0.14 11.19 11.60
N GLY A 18 0.77 11.05 10.64
CA GLY A 18 2.02 10.33 10.84
C GLY A 18 2.97 10.49 9.66
N GLY A 19 4.20 9.99 9.84
CA GLY A 19 5.25 10.08 8.82
C GLY A 19 4.96 9.24 7.59
N VAL A 20 4.41 8.04 7.77
CA VAL A 20 4.03 7.14 6.65
C VAL A 20 2.93 7.78 5.82
N GLU A 21 1.90 8.30 6.48
CA GLU A 21 0.75 8.93 5.85
C GLU A 21 1.15 10.17 5.04
N ARG A 22 2.01 11.02 5.59
CA ARG A 22 2.57 12.17 4.87
C ARG A 22 3.38 11.73 3.66
N GLY A 23 4.22 10.70 3.81
CA GLY A 23 4.98 10.13 2.71
C GLY A 23 4.08 9.62 1.58
N VAL A 24 2.97 8.95 1.91
CA VAL A 24 1.98 8.50 0.92
C VAL A 24 1.35 9.68 0.19
N VAL A 25 0.98 10.74 0.90
CA VAL A 25 0.40 11.95 0.28
C VAL A 25 1.40 12.61 -0.68
N GLU A 26 2.67 12.74 -0.27
CA GLU A 26 3.74 13.32 -1.09
C GLU A 26 4.04 12.47 -2.33
N ILE A 27 4.12 11.15 -2.18
CA ILE A 27 4.33 10.22 -3.29
C ILE A 27 3.13 10.27 -4.24
N SER A 28 1.90 10.26 -3.72
CA SER A 28 0.69 10.37 -4.54
C SER A 28 0.69 11.63 -5.39
N LYS A 29 1.03 12.77 -4.78
CA LYS A 29 1.16 14.05 -5.51
C LYS A 29 2.25 13.96 -6.59
N ALA A 30 3.43 13.46 -6.24
CA ALA A 30 4.53 13.32 -7.20
C ALA A 30 4.19 12.40 -8.37
N LEU A 31 3.43 11.33 -8.14
CA LEU A 31 2.95 10.44 -9.19
C LEU A 31 2.02 11.18 -10.15
N VAL A 32 1.07 11.93 -9.62
CA VAL A 32 0.14 12.74 -10.44
C VAL A 32 0.89 13.79 -11.24
N ASP A 33 1.83 14.51 -10.62
CA ASP A 33 2.66 15.53 -11.27
C ASP A 33 3.50 14.94 -12.41
N LYS A 34 3.88 13.66 -12.31
CA LYS A 34 4.62 12.91 -13.34
C LYS A 34 3.72 12.16 -14.33
N ASN A 35 2.43 12.47 -14.35
CA ASN A 35 1.46 11.86 -15.25
C ASN A 35 1.20 10.36 -15.01
N PHE A 36 1.40 9.88 -13.79
CA PHE A 36 0.89 8.59 -13.34
C PHE A 36 -0.53 8.74 -12.77
N ARG A 37 -1.28 7.65 -12.79
CA ARG A 37 -2.55 7.57 -12.07
C ARG A 37 -2.26 7.04 -10.66
N SER A 38 -2.56 7.85 -9.65
CA SER A 38 -2.33 7.51 -8.24
C SER A 38 -3.63 7.09 -7.58
N ILE A 39 -3.62 5.88 -7.00
CA ILE A 39 -4.71 5.36 -6.17
C ILE A 39 -4.16 5.11 -4.78
N VAL A 40 -4.91 5.53 -3.77
CA VAL A 40 -4.60 5.27 -2.36
C VAL A 40 -5.75 4.51 -1.74
N ILE A 41 -5.44 3.40 -1.09
CA ILE A 41 -6.42 2.53 -0.42
C ILE A 41 -6.10 2.48 1.06
N SER A 42 -7.05 2.88 1.89
CA SER A 42 -6.94 2.92 3.35
C SER A 42 -8.30 2.91 4.02
N SER A 43 -8.34 2.81 5.34
CA SER A 43 -9.60 2.95 6.09
C SER A 43 -10.08 4.40 6.24
N GLY A 44 -9.49 5.35 5.50
CA GLY A 44 -9.83 6.77 5.57
C GLY A 44 -8.94 7.55 6.54
N GLY A 45 -9.30 8.81 6.79
CA GLY A 45 -8.60 9.70 7.72
C GLY A 45 -8.52 11.15 7.23
N TYR A 46 -7.88 12.00 8.03
CA TYR A 46 -7.82 13.46 7.81
C TYR A 46 -7.11 13.88 6.52
N MET A 47 -6.21 13.04 6.01
CA MET A 47 -5.40 13.35 4.83
C MET A 47 -6.07 12.94 3.51
N VAL A 48 -7.21 12.25 3.55
CA VAL A 48 -7.95 11.88 2.34
C VAL A 48 -8.26 13.09 1.44
N PRO A 49 -8.74 14.23 1.97
CA PRO A 49 -8.97 15.40 1.13
C PRO A 49 -7.73 15.92 0.42
N GLN A 50 -6.54 15.75 0.99
CA GLN A 50 -5.29 16.16 0.34
C GLN A 50 -4.97 15.26 -0.86
N ILE A 51 -5.19 13.95 -0.74
CA ILE A 51 -5.03 13.00 -1.86
C ILE A 51 -5.91 13.45 -3.04
N ILE A 52 -7.18 13.73 -2.77
CA ILE A 52 -8.17 14.11 -3.80
C ILE A 52 -7.80 15.46 -4.43
N ARG A 53 -7.47 16.47 -3.64
CA ARG A 53 -7.05 17.79 -4.13
C ARG A 53 -5.81 17.73 -4.99
N ASN A 54 -4.90 16.81 -4.71
CA ASN A 54 -3.67 16.60 -5.49
C ASN A 54 -3.91 15.78 -6.77
N GLY A 55 -5.14 15.39 -7.07
CA GLY A 55 -5.48 14.61 -8.26
C GLY A 55 -5.40 13.10 -8.11
N GLY A 56 -5.15 12.60 -6.89
CA GLY A 56 -5.21 11.18 -6.56
C GLY A 56 -6.64 10.68 -6.36
N ILE A 57 -6.80 9.37 -6.34
CA ILE A 57 -8.08 8.68 -6.09
C ILE A 57 -7.94 7.94 -4.76
N HIS A 58 -8.96 8.00 -3.91
CA HIS A 58 -9.00 7.25 -2.66
C HIS A 58 -10.15 6.25 -2.65
N TYR A 59 -9.83 5.02 -2.22
CA TYR A 59 -10.79 3.97 -1.89
C TYR A 59 -10.73 3.68 -0.40
N GLU A 60 -11.89 3.71 0.25
CA GLU A 60 -11.99 3.35 1.67
C GLU A 60 -12.21 1.84 1.81
N LEU A 61 -11.25 1.18 2.47
CA LEU A 61 -11.28 -0.25 2.76
C LEU A 61 -10.52 -0.55 4.05
N ASP A 62 -11.09 -1.36 4.94
CA ASP A 62 -10.48 -1.76 6.21
C ASP A 62 -9.34 -2.77 6.01
N VAL A 63 -8.26 -2.29 5.39
CA VAL A 63 -7.06 -3.08 5.08
C VAL A 63 -6.14 -3.30 6.28
N HIS A 64 -6.50 -2.82 7.46
CA HIS A 64 -5.68 -2.94 8.67
C HIS A 64 -6.30 -3.83 9.75
N THR A 65 -7.44 -4.46 9.48
CA THR A 65 -8.06 -5.35 10.45
C THR A 65 -7.14 -6.50 10.84
N LYS A 66 -7.03 -6.74 12.13
CA LYS A 66 -6.29 -7.87 12.69
C LYS A 66 -7.12 -9.14 12.80
N ASN A 67 -8.40 -9.09 12.42
CA ASN A 67 -9.28 -10.25 12.43
C ASN A 67 -9.11 -11.06 11.13
N PRO A 68 -8.46 -12.25 11.17
CA PRO A 68 -8.23 -13.06 9.98
C PRO A 68 -9.54 -13.53 9.30
N LEU A 69 -10.63 -13.61 10.03
CA LEU A 69 -11.94 -14.01 9.49
C LEU A 69 -12.50 -12.99 8.48
N LYS A 70 -12.07 -11.72 8.58
CA LYS A 70 -12.45 -10.67 7.63
C LYS A 70 -11.55 -10.60 6.40
N TRP A 71 -10.37 -11.19 6.45
CA TRP A 71 -9.38 -11.07 5.37
C TRP A 71 -9.87 -11.58 4.00
N PRO A 72 -10.59 -12.73 3.90
CA PRO A 72 -11.08 -13.18 2.60
C PRO A 72 -11.99 -12.15 1.92
N LYS A 73 -12.90 -11.53 2.67
CA LYS A 73 -13.80 -10.50 2.14
C LYS A 73 -13.03 -9.27 1.69
N ILE A 74 -12.17 -8.75 2.56
CA ILE A 74 -11.36 -7.55 2.26
C ILE A 74 -10.43 -7.81 1.08
N ARG A 75 -9.81 -8.99 1.00
CA ARG A 75 -8.98 -9.38 -0.16
C ARG A 75 -9.79 -9.41 -1.44
N SER A 76 -11.01 -9.92 -1.42
CA SER A 76 -11.90 -9.92 -2.58
C SER A 76 -12.27 -8.51 -3.04
N GLU A 77 -12.59 -7.63 -2.10
CA GLU A 77 -12.87 -6.21 -2.40
C GLU A 77 -11.62 -5.50 -2.94
N LEU A 78 -10.47 -5.72 -2.33
CA LEU A 78 -9.19 -5.19 -2.80
C LEU A 78 -8.87 -5.68 -4.21
N LYS A 79 -9.05 -6.98 -4.48
CA LYS A 79 -8.88 -7.56 -5.80
C LYS A 79 -9.74 -6.85 -6.84
N SER A 80 -11.02 -6.63 -6.53
CA SER A 80 -11.95 -5.94 -7.43
C SER A 80 -11.52 -4.51 -7.75
N ILE A 81 -11.01 -3.78 -6.76
CA ILE A 81 -10.48 -2.42 -6.96
C ILE A 81 -9.25 -2.47 -7.88
N LEU A 82 -8.30 -3.36 -7.61
CA LEU A 82 -7.06 -3.48 -8.38
C LEU A 82 -7.34 -3.84 -9.85
N GLU A 83 -8.30 -4.72 -10.10
CA GLU A 83 -8.71 -5.12 -11.45
C GLU A 83 -9.46 -4.00 -12.17
N SER A 84 -10.48 -3.40 -11.55
CA SER A 84 -11.29 -2.35 -12.17
C SER A 84 -10.49 -1.10 -12.49
N GLU A 85 -9.48 -0.80 -11.72
CA GLU A 85 -8.60 0.34 -11.90
C GLU A 85 -7.39 0.05 -12.79
N ASN A 86 -7.24 -1.17 -13.28
CA ASN A 86 -6.10 -1.62 -14.09
C ASN A 86 -4.76 -1.25 -13.46
N VAL A 87 -4.57 -1.60 -12.20
CA VAL A 87 -3.37 -1.28 -11.44
C VAL A 87 -2.15 -2.00 -12.02
N ASP A 88 -1.09 -1.25 -12.28
CA ASP A 88 0.17 -1.76 -12.84
C ASP A 88 1.23 -2.04 -11.77
N LEU A 89 1.11 -1.44 -10.59
CA LEU A 89 2.04 -1.60 -9.47
C LEU A 89 1.32 -1.41 -8.14
N ILE A 90 1.60 -2.28 -7.17
CA ILE A 90 1.07 -2.18 -5.81
C ILE A 90 2.20 -1.82 -4.86
N HIS A 91 1.97 -0.81 -4.01
CA HIS A 91 2.90 -0.40 -2.96
C HIS A 91 2.26 -0.57 -1.58
N PHE A 92 2.69 -1.58 -0.84
CA PHE A 92 2.28 -1.77 0.56
C PHE A 92 3.17 -0.96 1.49
N CYS A 93 2.57 -0.03 2.21
CA CYS A 93 3.26 0.88 3.13
C CYS A 93 3.25 0.40 4.58
N SER A 94 2.66 -0.76 4.86
CA SER A 94 2.52 -1.33 6.20
C SER A 94 2.27 -2.83 6.18
N ARG A 95 2.53 -3.48 7.30
CA ARG A 95 2.42 -4.95 7.48
C ARG A 95 0.99 -5.47 7.36
N ALA A 96 0.03 -4.83 8.00
CA ALA A 96 -1.35 -5.33 8.02
C ALA A 96 -1.97 -5.39 6.61
N PRO A 97 -1.92 -4.33 5.80
CA PRO A 97 -2.36 -4.41 4.42
C PRO A 97 -1.58 -5.43 3.59
N ALA A 98 -0.27 -5.57 3.83
CA ALA A 98 0.57 -6.54 3.12
C ALA A 98 0.13 -7.99 3.38
N TRP A 99 -0.22 -8.35 4.61
CA TRP A 99 -0.77 -9.68 4.93
C TRP A 99 -2.05 -10.00 4.16
N ILE A 100 -2.90 -9.01 3.97
CA ILE A 100 -4.14 -9.17 3.22
C ILE A 100 -3.87 -9.25 1.72
N GLY A 101 -3.00 -8.39 1.21
CA GLY A 101 -2.92 -8.10 -0.22
C GLY A 101 -1.73 -8.70 -0.98
N VAL A 102 -0.62 -9.08 -0.33
CA VAL A 102 0.56 -9.64 -1.03
C VAL A 102 0.20 -10.84 -1.92
N PRO A 103 -0.67 -11.79 -1.53
CA PRO A 103 -1.06 -12.87 -2.44
C PRO A 103 -1.69 -12.40 -3.76
N LEU A 104 -2.31 -11.23 -3.78
CA LEU A 104 -2.94 -10.69 -5.00
C LEU A 104 -1.93 -10.31 -6.08
N GLY A 105 -0.69 -9.99 -5.72
CA GLY A 105 0.36 -9.72 -6.69
C GLY A 105 0.60 -10.90 -7.63
N ALA A 106 0.68 -12.11 -7.09
CA ALA A 106 0.83 -13.33 -7.88
C ALA A 106 -0.46 -13.68 -8.64
N ILE A 107 -1.64 -13.55 -8.00
CA ILE A 107 -2.94 -13.85 -8.59
C ILE A 107 -3.23 -12.95 -9.79
N LEU A 108 -2.90 -11.67 -9.70
CA LEU A 108 -3.18 -10.65 -10.73
C LEU A 108 -1.98 -10.35 -11.66
N ASP A 109 -0.84 -10.99 -11.40
CA ASP A 109 0.43 -10.70 -12.10
C ASP A 109 0.80 -9.21 -12.04
N ILE A 110 0.72 -8.64 -10.84
CA ILE A 110 1.06 -7.25 -10.58
C ILE A 110 2.29 -7.20 -9.66
N PRO A 111 3.36 -6.49 -10.02
CA PRO A 111 4.54 -6.35 -9.18
C PRO A 111 4.20 -5.58 -7.89
N ILE A 112 4.88 -5.96 -6.81
CA ILE A 112 4.67 -5.41 -5.47
C ILE A 112 5.94 -4.74 -4.97
N ILE A 113 5.78 -3.53 -4.45
CA ILE A 113 6.77 -2.84 -3.62
C ILE A 113 6.29 -2.86 -2.17
N THR A 114 7.20 -3.09 -1.24
CA THR A 114 6.95 -2.93 0.20
C THR A 114 7.88 -1.89 0.78
N SER A 115 7.38 -1.07 1.71
CA SER A 115 8.19 -0.09 2.44
C SER A 115 8.37 -0.49 3.90
N VAL A 116 9.59 -0.40 4.39
CA VAL A 116 9.96 -0.64 5.78
C VAL A 116 10.26 0.69 6.45
N HIS A 117 9.37 1.12 7.35
CA HIS A 117 9.45 2.42 8.04
C HIS A 117 9.99 2.32 9.46
N MET A 118 10.22 1.12 9.98
CA MET A 118 10.64 0.90 11.36
C MET A 118 11.73 -0.16 11.44
N ARG A 119 12.67 0.04 12.36
CA ARG A 119 13.65 -0.97 12.69
C ARG A 119 12.96 -2.19 13.32
N PHE A 120 13.20 -3.37 12.78
CA PHE A 120 12.72 -4.60 13.36
C PHE A 120 13.47 -4.90 14.67
N ARG A 121 12.83 -4.67 15.82
CA ARG A 121 13.38 -5.16 17.06
C ARG A 121 13.30 -6.69 17.08
N LYS A 122 14.43 -7.34 17.25
CA LYS A 122 14.49 -8.78 17.52
C LYS A 122 13.73 -9.03 18.82
N SER A 123 12.48 -9.45 18.74
CA SER A 123 11.74 -9.85 19.92
C SER A 123 11.34 -11.31 19.79
N ASN A 124 10.24 -11.79 19.68
CA ASN A 124 9.92 -13.21 19.64
C ASN A 124 9.68 -13.72 18.21
N PHE A 125 9.57 -15.04 18.05
CA PHE A 125 9.31 -15.74 16.79
C PHE A 125 8.05 -15.19 16.08
N PHE A 126 6.95 -14.94 16.80
CA PHE A 126 5.70 -14.45 16.21
C PHE A 126 5.83 -13.05 15.60
N LYS A 127 6.56 -12.15 16.27
CA LYS A 127 6.82 -10.80 15.71
C LYS A 127 7.73 -10.86 14.51
N LYS A 128 8.73 -11.72 14.51
CA LYS A 128 9.61 -11.95 13.37
C LYS A 128 8.81 -12.47 12.17
N TYR A 129 7.93 -13.44 12.39
CA TYR A 129 7.05 -13.98 11.35
C TYR A 129 6.10 -12.91 10.80
N TYR A 130 5.44 -12.12 11.67
CA TYR A 130 4.55 -11.04 11.26
C TYR A 130 5.26 -9.96 10.44
N ASN A 131 6.50 -9.65 10.80
CA ASN A 131 7.31 -8.67 10.07
C ASN A 131 7.80 -9.19 8.71
N SER A 132 7.95 -10.50 8.56
CA SER A 132 8.48 -11.13 7.35
C SER A 132 7.64 -10.87 6.10
N ILE A 133 6.37 -10.48 6.23
CA ILE A 133 5.51 -10.19 5.10
C ILE A 133 6.07 -9.08 4.21
N LEU A 134 6.76 -8.10 4.78
CA LEU A 134 7.35 -7.00 4.04
C LEU A 134 8.55 -7.43 3.17
N THR A 135 9.07 -8.65 3.37
CA THR A 135 10.12 -9.24 2.52
C THR A 135 9.56 -10.00 1.31
N LYS A 136 8.26 -10.11 1.19
CA LYS A 136 7.57 -10.85 0.11
C LYS A 136 7.27 -10.01 -1.12
N GLY A 137 7.57 -8.72 -1.12
CA GLY A 137 7.47 -7.87 -2.31
C GLY A 137 8.57 -8.17 -3.34
N ASN A 138 8.34 -7.80 -4.60
CA ASN A 138 9.35 -7.86 -5.65
C ASN A 138 10.50 -6.88 -5.38
N PHE A 139 10.17 -5.75 -4.76
CA PHE A 139 11.12 -4.73 -4.34
C PHE A 139 10.80 -4.26 -2.92
N ILE A 140 11.85 -3.92 -2.17
CA ILE A 140 11.74 -3.44 -0.79
C ILE A 140 12.38 -2.05 -0.72
N ILE A 141 11.66 -1.08 -0.17
CA ILE A 141 12.17 0.25 0.10
C ILE A 141 12.49 0.35 1.61
N ALA A 142 13.76 0.51 1.94
CA ALA A 142 14.21 0.83 3.29
C ALA A 142 14.38 2.36 3.41
N ILE A 143 13.67 2.98 4.34
CA ILE A 143 13.63 4.45 4.45
C ILE A 143 14.82 5.02 5.23
N SER A 144 15.58 4.17 5.90
CA SER A 144 16.77 4.57 6.69
C SER A 144 17.88 3.55 6.53
N LYS A 145 19.12 4.01 6.47
CA LYS A 145 20.32 3.14 6.47
C LYS A 145 20.43 2.21 7.68
N HIS A 146 19.65 2.46 8.74
CA HIS A 146 19.59 1.58 9.91
C HIS A 146 18.56 0.44 9.78
N ILE A 147 17.87 0.34 8.63
CA ILE A 147 16.82 -0.66 8.36
C ILE A 147 17.32 -1.72 7.37
N GLU A 148 18.40 -1.46 6.67
CA GLU A 148 19.09 -2.39 5.76
C GLU A 148 19.65 -3.64 6.47
#